data_9aae38847587adfc01a244e1bdb7de39
#
_entry.id   9aae38847587adfc01a244e1bdb7de39
#
_cell.length_a   1.000
_cell.length_b   1.000
_cell.length_c   1.000
_cell.angle_alpha   90.00
_cell.angle_beta   90.00
_cell.angle_gamma   90.00
#
_symmetry.space_group_name_H-M   'P 1'
#
loop_
_entity.id
_entity.type
_entity.pdbx_description
1 polymer ?
#
loop_
_entity_poly.entity_id
_entity_poly.type
_entity_poly.pdbx_seq_one_letter_code
_entity_poly.pdbx_strand_id
1 'polypeptide(L)'
;MKTKLLMAAALVAILPAPALAQRTAPAAIVVVDTNRILRECTACVSATNALQAQENSFQQRQQALAGGLQTEQQAIQQAVQAAGALSGAARTNAENALRPRIQAFQQRQQSAEQELRGLQQNFESVRTNVSLQLSQRLQTIYTQVMNARGANLMLSTDARLASAPALDVTADVLAQLNRELPSVSITPLPPQPAAGQPGQPARPQPRPGGR
;
A
#
# COMPACT_ATOMS: atom_id res chain seq x y z
N MET A 1 3.58 8.66 -98.47
CA MET A 1 3.07 7.68 -97.54
C MET A 1 2.99 8.37 -96.17
N LYS A 2 1.75 8.62 -95.66
CA LYS A 2 1.47 9.46 -94.50
C LYS A 2 1.04 8.54 -93.36
N THR A 3 1.88 8.34 -92.33
CA THR A 3 1.58 7.60 -91.14
C THR A 3 1.05 8.56 -90.12
N LYS A 4 -0.26 8.41 -89.72
CA LYS A 4 -0.93 9.19 -88.66
C LYS A 4 -0.71 8.46 -87.32
N LEU A 5 -0.05 9.14 -86.38
CA LEU A 5 0.14 8.69 -85.02
C LEU A 5 -1.07 9.10 -84.21
N LEU A 6 -1.86 8.13 -83.70
CA LEU A 6 -2.98 8.34 -82.78
C LEU A 6 -2.44 8.29 -81.37
N MET A 7 -2.45 9.43 -80.67
CA MET A 7 -2.23 9.54 -79.18
C MET A 7 -3.54 9.24 -78.46
N ALA A 8 -3.61 8.13 -77.77
CA ALA A 8 -4.71 7.83 -76.81
C ALA A 8 -4.38 8.40 -75.45
N ALA A 9 -5.07 9.44 -75.01
CA ALA A 9 -4.98 10.00 -73.67
C ALA A 9 -5.82 9.16 -72.72
N ALA A 10 -5.23 8.44 -71.81
CA ALA A 10 -5.92 7.70 -70.74
C ALA A 10 -6.24 8.67 -69.59
N LEU A 11 -7.53 9.03 -69.48
CA LEU A 11 -8.05 9.75 -68.30
C LEU A 11 -8.16 8.78 -67.10
N VAL A 12 -7.24 8.91 -66.10
CA VAL A 12 -7.36 8.22 -64.83
C VAL A 12 -8.40 8.98 -63.97
N ALA A 13 -9.59 8.43 -63.82
CA ALA A 13 -10.61 8.93 -62.93
C ALA A 13 -10.18 8.58 -61.48
N ILE A 14 -9.73 9.58 -60.71
CA ILE A 14 -9.50 9.48 -59.25
C ILE A 14 -10.86 9.47 -58.57
N LEU A 15 -11.37 8.28 -58.24
CA LEU A 15 -12.55 8.12 -57.41
C LEU A 15 -12.16 8.51 -55.96
N PRO A 16 -12.88 9.45 -55.31
CA PRO A 16 -12.70 9.74 -53.91
C PRO A 16 -13.09 8.49 -53.11
N ALA A 17 -12.10 7.85 -52.46
CA ALA A 17 -12.36 6.79 -51.50
C ALA A 17 -13.18 7.36 -50.33
N PRO A 18 -14.34 6.75 -49.98
CA PRO A 18 -15.08 7.19 -48.81
C PRO A 18 -14.17 7.04 -47.58
N ALA A 19 -13.78 8.16 -46.99
CA ALA A 19 -13.12 8.15 -45.67
C ALA A 19 -14.12 7.50 -44.71
N LEU A 20 -13.84 6.25 -44.32
CA LEU A 20 -14.52 5.57 -43.23
C LEU A 20 -14.20 6.36 -41.97
N ALA A 21 -14.97 7.43 -41.71
CA ALA A 21 -14.91 8.11 -40.41
C ALA A 21 -15.16 7.03 -39.36
N GLN A 22 -14.14 6.70 -38.58
CA GLN A 22 -14.26 5.79 -37.43
C GLN A 22 -15.27 6.43 -36.48
N ARG A 23 -16.55 5.97 -36.58
CA ARG A 23 -17.58 6.37 -35.64
C ARG A 23 -17.20 5.82 -34.29
N THR A 24 -16.61 6.65 -33.42
CA THR A 24 -16.50 6.31 -32.00
C THR A 24 -17.91 6.07 -31.47
N ALA A 25 -18.09 4.95 -30.75
CA ALA A 25 -19.37 4.66 -30.12
C ALA A 25 -19.77 5.86 -29.22
N PRO A 26 -21.05 6.24 -29.19
CA PRO A 26 -21.51 7.30 -28.29
C PRO A 26 -21.15 6.96 -26.85
N ALA A 27 -20.73 7.95 -26.06
CA ALA A 27 -20.38 7.76 -24.68
C ALA A 27 -21.61 7.40 -23.84
N ALA A 28 -21.66 6.17 -23.34
CA ALA A 28 -22.63 5.72 -22.35
C ALA A 28 -21.93 5.73 -20.98
N ILE A 29 -22.32 6.69 -20.14
CA ILE A 29 -21.62 7.01 -18.89
C ILE A 29 -22.42 6.51 -17.70
N VAL A 30 -21.74 5.91 -16.72
CA VAL A 30 -22.25 5.65 -15.36
C VAL A 30 -21.35 6.31 -14.33
N VAL A 31 -21.88 6.54 -13.14
CA VAL A 31 -21.15 7.17 -12.05
C VAL A 31 -21.15 6.29 -10.79
N VAL A 32 -20.09 6.38 -10.02
CA VAL A 32 -19.90 5.60 -8.78
C VAL A 32 -19.33 6.48 -7.67
N ASP A 33 -19.91 6.38 -6.47
CA ASP A 33 -19.39 7.00 -5.25
C ASP A 33 -18.41 6.05 -4.56
N THR A 34 -17.13 6.23 -4.85
CA THR A 34 -16.05 5.42 -4.26
C THR A 34 -15.94 5.61 -2.76
N ASN A 35 -16.19 6.83 -2.27
CA ASN A 35 -16.16 7.12 -0.83
C ASN A 35 -17.28 6.40 -0.08
N ARG A 36 -18.47 6.36 -0.67
CA ARG A 36 -19.60 5.61 -0.13
C ARG A 36 -19.31 4.11 -0.10
N ILE A 37 -18.74 3.55 -1.17
CA ILE A 37 -18.36 2.14 -1.20
C ILE A 37 -17.40 1.80 -0.07
N LEU A 38 -16.34 2.59 0.12
CA LEU A 38 -15.35 2.34 1.18
C LEU A 38 -15.92 2.47 2.60
N ARG A 39 -16.93 3.31 2.79
CA ARG A 39 -17.60 3.45 4.10
C ARG A 39 -18.61 2.34 4.40
N GLU A 40 -19.24 1.77 3.36
CA GLU A 40 -20.40 0.86 3.53
C GLU A 40 -20.08 -0.61 3.22
N CYS A 41 -18.98 -0.90 2.52
CA CYS A 41 -18.66 -2.29 2.20
C CYS A 41 -18.29 -3.08 3.47
N THR A 42 -18.82 -4.30 3.58
CA THR A 42 -18.64 -5.18 4.75
C THR A 42 -17.16 -5.43 5.04
N ALA A 43 -16.38 -5.78 4.02
CA ALA A 43 -14.93 -6.00 4.14
C ALA A 43 -14.19 -4.71 4.53
N CYS A 44 -14.63 -3.53 4.01
CA CYS A 44 -14.02 -2.24 4.32
C CYS A 44 -14.22 -1.85 5.78
N VAL A 45 -15.43 -1.98 6.29
CA VAL A 45 -15.77 -1.68 7.70
C VAL A 45 -15.01 -2.61 8.63
N SER A 46 -15.00 -3.91 8.34
CA SER A 46 -14.26 -4.90 9.12
C SER A 46 -12.75 -4.61 9.15
N ALA A 47 -12.15 -4.32 7.98
CA ALA A 47 -10.74 -3.99 7.86
C ALA A 47 -10.39 -2.69 8.62
N THR A 48 -11.23 -1.65 8.52
CA THR A 48 -11.04 -0.39 9.24
C THR A 48 -11.04 -0.62 10.75
N ASN A 49 -11.98 -1.39 11.26
CA ASN A 49 -12.05 -1.71 12.70
C ASN A 49 -10.81 -2.50 13.15
N ALA A 50 -10.35 -3.46 12.35
CA ALA A 50 -9.16 -4.25 12.66
C ALA A 50 -7.87 -3.40 12.64
N LEU A 51 -7.72 -2.51 11.65
CA LEU A 51 -6.59 -1.57 11.58
C LEU A 51 -6.59 -0.61 12.77
N GLN A 52 -7.76 -0.08 13.17
CA GLN A 52 -7.89 0.77 14.34
C GLN A 52 -7.50 0.05 15.63
N ALA A 53 -7.87 -1.22 15.77
CA ALA A 53 -7.48 -2.03 16.93
C ALA A 53 -5.96 -2.26 16.96
N GLN A 54 -5.32 -2.50 15.81
CA GLN A 54 -3.86 -2.62 15.72
C GLN A 54 -3.15 -1.29 16.07
N GLU A 55 -3.67 -0.17 15.60
CA GLU A 55 -3.14 1.16 15.94
C GLU A 55 -3.22 1.45 17.44
N ASN A 56 -4.37 1.16 18.06
CA ASN A 56 -4.55 1.31 19.51
C ASN A 56 -3.55 0.42 20.29
N SER A 57 -3.36 -0.83 19.83
CA SER A 57 -2.39 -1.75 20.42
C SER A 57 -0.94 -1.23 20.29
N PHE A 58 -0.59 -0.66 19.15
CA PHE A 58 0.71 -0.02 18.93
C PHE A 58 0.93 1.15 19.90
N GLN A 59 -0.05 2.03 20.05
CA GLN A 59 0.04 3.17 20.96
C GLN A 59 0.19 2.71 22.42
N GLN A 60 -0.57 1.71 22.85
CA GLN A 60 -0.45 1.14 24.20
C GLN A 60 0.95 0.54 24.42
N ARG A 61 1.48 -0.18 23.43
CA ARG A 61 2.83 -0.77 23.53
C ARG A 61 3.90 0.30 23.61
N GLN A 62 3.78 1.35 22.80
CA GLN A 62 4.70 2.51 22.84
C GLN A 62 4.72 3.16 24.23
N GLN A 63 3.54 3.40 24.81
CA GLN A 63 3.43 3.99 26.14
C GLN A 63 4.02 3.09 27.22
N ALA A 64 3.78 1.79 27.16
CA ALA A 64 4.31 0.82 28.11
C ALA A 64 5.85 0.75 28.05
N LEU A 65 6.44 0.72 26.86
CA LEU A 65 7.89 0.73 26.67
C LEU A 65 8.51 2.04 27.17
N ALA A 66 7.92 3.18 26.83
CA ALA A 66 8.38 4.49 27.27
C ALA A 66 8.34 4.63 28.80
N GLY A 67 7.23 4.24 29.44
CA GLY A 67 7.07 4.28 30.89
C GLY A 67 8.06 3.37 31.62
N GLY A 68 8.29 2.16 31.09
CA GLY A 68 9.27 1.23 31.64
C GLY A 68 10.70 1.77 31.56
N LEU A 69 11.08 2.32 30.42
CA LEU A 69 12.41 2.93 30.24
C LEU A 69 12.60 4.17 31.12
N GLN A 70 11.58 5.02 31.25
CA GLN A 70 11.65 6.20 32.11
C GLN A 70 11.82 5.82 33.60
N THR A 71 11.07 4.85 34.08
CA THR A 71 11.17 4.35 35.48
C THR A 71 12.58 3.82 35.76
N GLU A 72 13.13 3.03 34.85
CA GLU A 72 14.46 2.49 34.99
C GLU A 72 15.54 3.55 34.93
N GLN A 73 15.42 4.52 34.03
CA GLN A 73 16.34 5.65 33.93
C GLN A 73 16.40 6.42 35.24
N GLN A 74 15.23 6.70 35.86
CA GLN A 74 15.18 7.37 37.15
C GLN A 74 15.83 6.56 38.25
N ALA A 75 15.59 5.26 38.27
CA ALA A 75 16.22 4.36 39.26
C ALA A 75 17.77 4.26 39.11
N ILE A 76 18.26 4.29 37.84
CA ILE A 76 19.72 4.35 37.59
C ILE A 76 20.27 5.70 38.04
N GLN A 77 19.61 6.83 37.76
CA GLN A 77 20.05 8.15 38.22
C GLN A 77 20.14 8.24 39.74
N GLN A 78 19.14 7.74 40.46
CA GLN A 78 19.16 7.68 41.93
C GLN A 78 20.33 6.82 42.45
N ALA A 79 20.58 5.66 41.84
CA ALA A 79 21.66 4.78 42.24
C ALA A 79 23.05 5.39 41.96
N VAL A 80 23.21 6.14 40.87
CA VAL A 80 24.43 6.90 40.57
C VAL A 80 24.67 7.99 41.61
N GLN A 81 23.63 8.75 41.98
CA GLN A 81 23.73 9.77 43.04
C GLN A 81 24.12 9.15 44.39
N ALA A 82 23.48 8.04 44.76
CA ALA A 82 23.78 7.32 45.98
C ALA A 82 25.23 6.80 46.00
N ALA A 83 25.73 6.23 44.91
CA ALA A 83 27.12 5.79 44.78
C ALA A 83 28.11 6.96 44.89
N GLY A 84 27.76 8.14 44.36
CA GLY A 84 28.57 9.36 44.47
C GLY A 84 28.75 9.89 45.89
N ALA A 85 27.81 9.58 46.79
CA ALA A 85 27.90 9.94 48.23
C ALA A 85 28.79 8.99 49.05
N LEU A 86 29.21 7.85 48.50
CA LEU A 86 30.05 6.87 49.14
C LEU A 86 31.56 7.16 48.92
N SER A 87 32.43 6.53 49.74
CA SER A 87 33.87 6.65 49.57
C SER A 87 34.56 5.27 49.67
N GLY A 88 35.81 5.18 49.22
CA GLY A 88 36.64 3.97 49.31
C GLY A 88 36.01 2.74 48.61
N ALA A 89 36.17 1.57 49.26
CA ALA A 89 35.69 0.29 48.72
C ALA A 89 34.15 0.26 48.49
N ALA A 90 33.37 0.95 49.32
CA ALA A 90 31.94 0.98 49.18
C ALA A 90 31.50 1.68 47.86
N ARG A 91 32.15 2.76 47.48
CA ARG A 91 31.93 3.44 46.22
C ARG A 91 32.30 2.55 45.03
N THR A 92 33.46 1.94 45.05
CA THR A 92 33.89 1.03 43.97
C THR A 92 32.93 -0.14 43.78
N ASN A 93 32.44 -0.73 44.87
CA ASN A 93 31.46 -1.81 44.79
C ASN A 93 30.13 -1.33 44.18
N ALA A 94 29.64 -0.16 44.57
CA ALA A 94 28.41 0.42 44.01
C ALA A 94 28.53 0.76 42.53
N GLU A 95 29.65 1.34 42.09
CA GLU A 95 29.93 1.65 40.68
C GLU A 95 30.03 0.34 39.84
N ASN A 96 30.67 -0.72 40.38
CA ASN A 96 30.75 -2.03 39.71
C ASN A 96 29.37 -2.68 39.56
N ALA A 97 28.47 -2.52 40.53
CA ALA A 97 27.08 -2.99 40.43
C ALA A 97 26.21 -2.18 39.41
N LEU A 98 26.52 -0.91 39.19
CA LEU A 98 25.82 -0.06 38.26
C LEU A 98 26.16 -0.36 36.80
N ARG A 99 27.41 -0.75 36.50
CA ARG A 99 27.84 -1.00 35.10
C ARG A 99 26.95 -1.97 34.34
N PRO A 100 26.67 -3.20 34.83
CA PRO A 100 25.81 -4.13 34.11
C PRO A 100 24.40 -3.63 34.00
N ARG A 101 23.88 -2.85 34.95
CA ARG A 101 22.56 -2.27 34.93
C ARG A 101 22.41 -1.20 33.82
N ILE A 102 23.43 -0.34 33.68
CA ILE A 102 23.48 0.65 32.61
C ILE A 102 23.54 -0.04 31.23
N GLN A 103 24.36 -1.09 31.08
CA GLN A 103 24.45 -1.87 29.86
C GLN A 103 23.11 -2.54 29.51
N ALA A 104 22.44 -3.15 30.48
CA ALA A 104 21.12 -3.75 30.29
C ALA A 104 20.06 -2.73 29.89
N PHE A 105 20.11 -1.52 30.46
CA PHE A 105 19.25 -0.43 30.10
C PHE A 105 19.44 0.00 28.61
N GLN A 106 20.68 0.17 28.16
CA GLN A 106 20.98 0.48 26.77
C GLN A 106 20.49 -0.60 25.81
N GLN A 107 20.66 -1.88 26.17
CA GLN A 107 20.12 -3.00 25.38
C GLN A 107 18.59 -2.95 25.29
N ARG A 108 17.91 -2.64 26.41
CA ARG A 108 16.44 -2.49 26.43
C ARG A 108 15.97 -1.32 25.57
N GLN A 109 16.67 -0.20 25.57
CA GLN A 109 16.36 0.92 24.66
C GLN A 109 16.42 0.49 23.21
N GLN A 110 17.53 -0.17 22.81
CA GLN A 110 17.69 -0.66 21.44
C GLN A 110 16.63 -1.69 21.06
N SER A 111 16.31 -2.62 21.97
CA SER A 111 15.25 -3.61 21.72
C SER A 111 13.86 -2.96 21.59
N ALA A 112 13.55 -1.97 22.43
CA ALA A 112 12.29 -1.23 22.34
C ALA A 112 12.15 -0.48 20.99
N GLU A 113 13.22 0.16 20.53
CA GLU A 113 13.24 0.81 19.23
C GLU A 113 13.07 -0.18 18.06
N GLN A 114 13.74 -1.35 18.15
CA GLN A 114 13.58 -2.40 17.13
C GLN A 114 12.16 -2.96 17.12
N GLU A 115 11.57 -3.19 18.28
CA GLU A 115 10.20 -3.66 18.41
C GLU A 115 9.21 -2.66 17.80
N LEU A 116 9.32 -1.37 18.16
CA LEU A 116 8.42 -0.34 17.61
C LEU A 116 8.56 -0.19 16.11
N ARG A 117 9.78 -0.24 15.56
CA ARG A 117 9.99 -0.25 14.11
C ARG A 117 9.35 -1.47 13.44
N GLY A 118 9.48 -2.64 14.04
CA GLY A 118 8.87 -3.88 13.53
C GLY A 118 7.34 -3.81 13.52
N LEU A 119 6.73 -3.31 14.60
CA LEU A 119 5.28 -3.11 14.70
C LEU A 119 4.78 -2.11 13.67
N GLN A 120 5.49 -1.00 13.48
CA GLN A 120 5.13 0.01 12.47
C GLN A 120 5.21 -0.57 11.05
N GLN A 121 6.27 -1.28 10.72
CA GLN A 121 6.44 -1.93 9.42
C GLN A 121 5.34 -2.96 9.16
N ASN A 122 4.99 -3.76 10.17
CA ASN A 122 3.88 -4.71 10.07
C ASN A 122 2.55 -4.01 9.82
N PHE A 123 2.25 -2.94 10.54
CA PHE A 123 1.03 -2.16 10.37
C PHE A 123 0.92 -1.58 8.95
N GLU A 124 1.98 -0.95 8.44
CA GLU A 124 2.00 -0.42 7.07
C GLU A 124 1.86 -1.53 6.02
N SER A 125 2.47 -2.70 6.26
CA SER A 125 2.34 -3.86 5.37
C SER A 125 0.91 -4.40 5.34
N VAL A 126 0.24 -4.51 6.49
CA VAL A 126 -1.18 -4.90 6.58
C VAL A 126 -2.06 -3.91 5.84
N ARG A 127 -1.87 -2.61 6.08
CA ARG A 127 -2.62 -1.54 5.41
C ARG A 127 -2.48 -1.61 3.89
N THR A 128 -1.27 -1.83 3.41
CA THR A 128 -1.00 -2.00 1.98
C THR A 128 -1.69 -3.24 1.43
N ASN A 129 -1.63 -4.38 2.15
CA ASN A 129 -2.31 -5.61 1.73
C ASN A 129 -3.83 -5.43 1.63
N VAL A 130 -4.45 -4.81 2.62
CA VAL A 130 -5.89 -4.51 2.60
C VAL A 130 -6.25 -3.64 1.39
N SER A 131 -5.50 -2.56 1.16
CA SER A 131 -5.72 -1.66 0.02
C SER A 131 -5.57 -2.39 -1.32
N LEU A 132 -4.59 -3.26 -1.46
CA LEU A 132 -4.36 -4.05 -2.67
C LEU A 132 -5.52 -5.01 -2.96
N GLN A 133 -5.98 -5.77 -1.95
CA GLN A 133 -7.11 -6.69 -2.10
C GLN A 133 -8.39 -5.96 -2.53
N LEU A 134 -8.69 -4.82 -1.89
CA LEU A 134 -9.87 -4.01 -2.23
C LEU A 134 -9.77 -3.43 -3.63
N SER A 135 -8.64 -2.82 -3.99
CA SER A 135 -8.46 -2.20 -5.31
C SER A 135 -8.54 -3.21 -6.45
N GLN A 136 -7.91 -4.38 -6.31
CA GLN A 136 -7.97 -5.45 -7.31
C GLN A 136 -9.41 -5.95 -7.52
N ARG A 137 -10.15 -6.16 -6.44
CA ARG A 137 -11.55 -6.61 -6.54
C ARG A 137 -12.45 -5.54 -7.14
N LEU A 138 -12.32 -4.29 -6.67
CA LEU A 138 -13.09 -3.16 -7.19
C LEU A 138 -12.87 -2.94 -8.68
N GLN A 139 -11.63 -3.03 -9.17
CA GLN A 139 -11.32 -2.91 -10.60
C GLN A 139 -12.12 -3.90 -11.45
N THR A 140 -12.19 -5.16 -11.00
CA THR A 140 -12.97 -6.21 -11.68
C THR A 140 -14.47 -5.89 -11.65
N ILE A 141 -15.00 -5.50 -10.48
CA ILE A 141 -16.41 -5.20 -10.29
C ILE A 141 -16.83 -3.97 -11.10
N TYR A 142 -16.04 -2.92 -11.15
CA TYR A 142 -16.31 -1.75 -11.97
C TYR A 142 -16.51 -2.12 -13.44
N THR A 143 -15.63 -2.96 -13.98
CA THR A 143 -15.75 -3.44 -15.37
C THR A 143 -17.01 -4.28 -15.56
N GLN A 144 -17.34 -5.17 -14.64
CA GLN A 144 -18.54 -6.01 -14.73
C GLN A 144 -19.82 -5.19 -14.65
N VAL A 145 -19.94 -4.27 -13.69
CA VAL A 145 -21.11 -3.40 -13.53
C VAL A 145 -21.25 -2.44 -14.71
N MET A 146 -20.15 -1.86 -15.18
CA MET A 146 -20.14 -0.99 -16.37
C MET A 146 -20.70 -1.74 -17.59
N ASN A 147 -20.22 -2.95 -17.86
CA ASN A 147 -20.67 -3.77 -18.97
C ASN A 147 -22.15 -4.19 -18.82
N ALA A 148 -22.58 -4.58 -17.61
CA ALA A 148 -23.97 -4.95 -17.33
C ALA A 148 -24.95 -3.78 -17.55
N ARG A 149 -24.50 -2.55 -17.38
CA ARG A 149 -25.28 -1.32 -17.65
C ARG A 149 -25.14 -0.82 -19.09
N GLY A 150 -24.39 -1.53 -19.95
CA GLY A 150 -24.13 -1.11 -21.33
C GLY A 150 -23.34 0.19 -21.44
N ALA A 151 -22.63 0.56 -20.37
CA ALA A 151 -21.79 1.75 -20.33
C ALA A 151 -20.37 1.45 -20.85
N ASN A 152 -19.74 2.48 -21.42
CA ASN A 152 -18.37 2.43 -21.89
C ASN A 152 -17.43 3.38 -21.11
N LEU A 153 -17.98 4.12 -20.14
CA LEU A 153 -17.22 4.99 -19.25
C LEU A 153 -17.86 5.00 -17.86
N MET A 154 -17.04 4.82 -16.83
CA MET A 154 -17.43 4.97 -15.42
C MET A 154 -16.61 6.10 -14.80
N LEU A 155 -17.28 7.03 -14.14
CA LEU A 155 -16.67 8.19 -13.49
C LEU A 155 -16.94 8.16 -11.98
N SER A 156 -15.97 8.63 -11.18
CA SER A 156 -16.21 8.91 -9.76
C SER A 156 -17.19 10.07 -9.60
N THR A 157 -18.01 10.03 -8.55
CA THR A 157 -18.87 11.16 -8.17
C THR A 157 -18.08 12.43 -7.91
N ASP A 158 -16.83 12.34 -7.48
CA ASP A 158 -15.95 13.47 -7.22
C ASP A 158 -15.52 14.20 -8.51
N ALA A 159 -15.61 13.52 -9.66
CA ALA A 159 -15.26 14.08 -10.97
C ALA A 159 -16.43 14.78 -11.66
N ARG A 160 -17.61 14.90 -11.02
CA ARG A 160 -18.82 15.48 -11.61
C ARG A 160 -19.41 16.61 -10.75
N LEU A 161 -20.04 17.59 -11.40
CA LEU A 161 -20.84 18.62 -10.71
C LEU A 161 -22.26 18.13 -10.43
N ALA A 162 -22.88 17.43 -11.38
CA ALA A 162 -24.21 16.85 -11.28
C ALA A 162 -24.37 15.64 -12.19
N SER A 163 -25.28 14.73 -11.86
CA SER A 163 -25.72 13.63 -12.73
C SER A 163 -27.17 13.26 -12.44
N ALA A 164 -27.84 12.65 -13.41
CA ALA A 164 -29.15 12.05 -13.18
C ALA A 164 -28.99 10.84 -12.23
N PRO A 165 -29.91 10.60 -11.29
CA PRO A 165 -29.83 9.46 -10.34
C PRO A 165 -29.74 8.10 -11.04
N ALA A 166 -30.34 7.96 -12.23
CA ALA A 166 -30.30 6.72 -13.01
C ALA A 166 -28.90 6.31 -13.51
N LEU A 167 -27.93 7.24 -13.49
CA LEU A 167 -26.53 6.96 -13.85
C LEU A 167 -25.71 6.43 -12.67
N ASP A 168 -26.21 6.54 -11.45
CA ASP A 168 -25.51 6.11 -10.25
C ASP A 168 -25.61 4.58 -10.08
N VAL A 169 -24.48 3.92 -10.14
CA VAL A 169 -24.36 2.45 -10.01
C VAL A 169 -23.68 2.04 -8.68
N THR A 170 -23.56 2.97 -7.73
CA THR A 170 -22.88 2.72 -6.44
C THR A 170 -23.50 1.53 -5.70
N ALA A 171 -24.83 1.42 -5.69
CA ALA A 171 -25.52 0.33 -5.02
C ALA A 171 -25.23 -1.04 -5.66
N ASP A 172 -25.13 -1.10 -7.00
CA ASP A 172 -24.79 -2.33 -7.71
C ASP A 172 -23.37 -2.79 -7.39
N VAL A 173 -22.42 -1.84 -7.45
CA VAL A 173 -21.01 -2.10 -7.10
C VAL A 173 -20.90 -2.58 -5.66
N LEU A 174 -21.56 -1.91 -4.73
CA LEU A 174 -21.54 -2.26 -3.30
C LEU A 174 -22.13 -3.66 -3.06
N ALA A 175 -23.28 -3.95 -3.66
CA ALA A 175 -23.92 -5.27 -3.54
C ALA A 175 -23.02 -6.39 -4.10
N GLN A 176 -22.36 -6.15 -5.22
CA GLN A 176 -21.46 -7.11 -5.83
C GLN A 176 -20.18 -7.29 -5.00
N LEU A 177 -19.59 -6.19 -4.50
CA LEU A 177 -18.42 -6.22 -3.63
C LEU A 177 -18.69 -7.02 -2.35
N ASN A 178 -19.81 -6.81 -1.69
CA ASN A 178 -20.16 -7.54 -0.47
C ASN A 178 -20.38 -9.03 -0.70
N ARG A 179 -20.81 -9.44 -1.90
CA ARG A 179 -20.93 -10.86 -2.27
C ARG A 179 -19.59 -11.51 -2.60
N GLU A 180 -18.73 -10.81 -3.34
CA GLU A 180 -17.49 -11.37 -3.88
C GLU A 180 -16.29 -11.23 -2.94
N LEU A 181 -16.32 -10.23 -2.06
CA LEU A 181 -15.29 -9.94 -1.07
C LEU A 181 -15.93 -9.65 0.30
N PRO A 182 -16.45 -10.66 0.99
CA PRO A 182 -17.07 -10.48 2.32
C PRO A 182 -16.04 -10.11 3.40
N SER A 183 -14.78 -10.43 3.20
CA SER A 183 -13.66 -10.10 4.11
C SER A 183 -12.36 -9.94 3.35
N VAL A 184 -11.40 -9.25 3.96
CA VAL A 184 -10.01 -9.12 3.48
C VAL A 184 -9.04 -9.64 4.53
N SER A 185 -7.88 -10.13 4.07
CA SER A 185 -6.80 -10.53 4.97
C SER A 185 -6.15 -9.31 5.62
N ILE A 186 -6.02 -9.34 6.94
CA ILE A 186 -5.34 -8.34 7.75
C ILE A 186 -3.94 -8.79 8.19
N THR A 187 -3.30 -9.67 7.44
CA THR A 187 -1.92 -10.10 7.67
C THR A 187 -0.95 -9.24 6.85
N PRO A 188 0.30 -9.07 7.31
CA PRO A 188 1.33 -8.41 6.51
C PRO A 188 1.54 -9.13 5.17
N LEU A 189 1.92 -8.37 4.15
CA LEU A 189 2.41 -8.96 2.91
C LEU A 189 3.68 -9.78 3.19
N PRO A 190 3.89 -10.92 2.50
CA PRO A 190 5.17 -11.61 2.55
C PRO A 190 6.32 -10.64 2.23
N PRO A 191 7.49 -10.78 2.89
CA PRO A 191 8.64 -9.98 2.54
C PRO A 191 8.90 -10.14 1.04
N GLN A 192 8.81 -9.06 0.28
CA GLN A 192 9.24 -9.10 -1.11
C GLN A 192 10.75 -9.31 -1.11
N PRO A 193 11.28 -10.29 -1.89
CA PRO A 193 12.70 -10.35 -2.14
C PRO A 193 13.11 -8.95 -2.58
N ALA A 194 14.09 -8.35 -1.90
CA ALA A 194 14.59 -7.03 -2.26
C ALA A 194 14.81 -7.04 -3.77
N ALA A 195 13.99 -6.26 -4.49
CA ALA A 195 14.17 -6.08 -5.92
C ALA A 195 15.61 -5.63 -6.08
N GLY A 196 16.45 -6.49 -6.67
CA GLY A 196 17.88 -6.28 -6.76
C GLY A 196 18.11 -4.85 -7.21
N GLN A 197 18.88 -4.08 -6.43
CA GLN A 197 19.29 -2.75 -6.84
C GLN A 197 19.87 -2.86 -8.27
N PRO A 198 19.33 -2.11 -9.24
CA PRO A 198 19.94 -2.10 -10.57
C PRO A 198 21.34 -1.53 -10.40
N GLY A 199 22.37 -2.37 -10.46
CA GLY A 199 23.74 -1.88 -10.49
C GLY A 199 24.80 -2.59 -9.65
N GLN A 200 24.52 -3.68 -8.92
CA GLN A 200 25.63 -4.48 -8.40
C GLN A 200 25.93 -5.65 -9.36
N PRO A 201 27.09 -5.63 -10.04
CA PRO A 201 27.55 -6.80 -10.80
C PRO A 201 27.72 -7.98 -9.84
N ALA A 202 27.18 -9.14 -10.23
CA ALA A 202 27.28 -10.37 -9.47
C ALA A 202 28.75 -10.65 -9.10
N ARG A 203 29.03 -10.74 -7.80
CA ARG A 203 30.35 -11.13 -7.29
C ARG A 203 30.63 -12.56 -7.78
N PRO A 204 31.74 -12.82 -8.48
CA PRO A 204 32.06 -14.16 -8.96
C PRO A 204 32.16 -15.12 -7.76
N GLN A 205 31.37 -16.20 -7.79
CA GLN A 205 31.51 -17.29 -6.84
C GLN A 205 32.83 -18.01 -7.09
N PRO A 206 33.63 -18.33 -6.05
CA PRO A 206 34.81 -19.15 -6.20
C PRO A 206 34.40 -20.55 -6.71
N ARG A 207 34.97 -20.99 -7.81
CA ARG A 207 34.78 -22.35 -8.31
C ARG A 207 35.39 -23.33 -7.27
N PRO A 208 34.70 -24.40 -6.88
CA PRO A 208 35.29 -25.45 -6.09
C PRO A 208 36.40 -26.10 -6.92
N GLY A 209 37.64 -26.06 -6.40
CA GLY A 209 38.78 -26.67 -7.00
C GLY A 209 38.60 -28.18 -7.06
N GLY A 210 38.67 -28.74 -8.28
CA GLY A 210 38.80 -30.17 -8.47
C GLY A 210 40.16 -30.66 -8.05
N ARG A 211 40.19 -31.76 -7.36
CA ARG A 211 41.27 -32.72 -7.30
C ARG A 211 40.76 -34.02 -7.88
#